data_29240fc3a1b6a251415e423de1fdefcf
#
_entry.id   29240fc3a1b6a251415e423de1fdefcf
#
_cell.length_a   1.000
_cell.length_b   1.000
_cell.length_c   1.000
_cell.angle_alpha   90.00
_cell.angle_beta   90.00
_cell.angle_gamma   90.00
#
_symmetry.space_group_name_H-M   'P 1'
#
loop_
_entity.id
_entity.type
_entity.pdbx_description
1 polymer ?
#
loop_
_entity_poly.entity_id
_entity_poly.type
_entity_poly.pdbx_seq_one_letter_code
_entity_poly.pdbx_strand_id
1 'polypeptide(L)'
;MRRGPRSSLLRRRPAARAASTATRRSSDAMRPQCIIRAMHIVVMGAGSVGGYFGAKLLRAGEKVTMVARGPHLEAIRRTGLTIRSAVDGESVVRPAAVERLEGVARADAVLFCVKSYDTDDAAARLWSILGSDTPVLSLQNGVDNEERIDAQLGAGRAMGGVAQVFATIESPGVIRHHAAGRIIFGELDGRVSERAERLRDAFARAEVPAEVSKDVRRALWEKYILICAVAGTTAVTRETIGVVRETPATWRLFRTLVDEATALAGAAGVDLPGDTADQIVKFAQTIAPGNRASLAQDLLQGRRLELEALHGHASRLGERLGVPTPAVFAVYAALQPHAAGRRG
;
A
#
# COMPACT_ATOMS: atom_id res chain seq x y z
N MET A 1 -33.84 72.87 9.37
CA MET A 1 -34.51 73.60 10.41
C MET A 1 -34.20 73.02 11.78
N ARG A 2 -33.63 73.90 12.61
CA ARG A 2 -33.65 73.94 14.09
C ARG A 2 -33.06 72.72 14.85
N ARG A 3 -31.84 72.84 15.35
CA ARG A 3 -31.36 73.50 16.63
C ARG A 3 -31.61 72.60 17.86
N GLY A 4 -30.51 72.31 18.48
CA GLY A 4 -30.14 71.68 19.74
C GLY A 4 -30.83 72.22 21.02
N PRO A 5 -30.33 72.05 22.26
CA PRO A 5 -28.97 72.33 22.73
C PRO A 5 -28.38 71.42 23.83
N ARG A 6 -27.14 71.62 24.05
CA ARG A 6 -26.15 71.56 25.14
C ARG A 6 -26.64 71.64 26.60
N SER A 7 -25.91 70.88 27.47
CA SER A 7 -25.18 71.34 28.69
C SER A 7 -24.83 70.14 29.55
N SER A 8 -23.78 69.96 30.17
CA SER A 8 -22.61 70.59 30.75
C SER A 8 -22.25 69.82 32.07
N LEU A 9 -20.99 69.45 32.13
CA LEU A 9 -20.10 69.43 33.31
C LEU A 9 -20.56 68.80 34.64
N LEU A 10 -19.83 67.80 35.16
CA LEU A 10 -19.07 68.08 36.39
C LEU A 10 -18.06 66.95 36.68
N ARG A 11 -16.83 67.33 36.89
CA ARG A 11 -15.66 66.55 37.35
C ARG A 11 -15.84 66.12 38.76
N ARG A 12 -15.31 64.89 39.06
CA ARG A 12 -14.55 64.58 40.32
C ARG A 12 -13.70 63.35 40.19
N ARG A 13 -12.40 63.51 40.31
CA ARG A 13 -11.39 62.53 40.79
C ARG A 13 -11.09 62.86 42.26
N PRO A 14 -10.31 62.03 43.04
CA PRO A 14 -9.75 60.71 42.89
C PRO A 14 -9.91 59.80 44.12
N ALA A 15 -9.59 58.53 44.02
CA ALA A 15 -9.00 57.81 45.16
C ALA A 15 -8.21 56.62 44.63
N ALA A 16 -6.92 56.66 44.85
CA ALA A 16 -5.97 55.59 44.63
C ALA A 16 -6.24 54.42 45.62
N ARG A 17 -6.23 53.18 45.14
CA ARG A 17 -6.01 52.01 45.98
C ARG A 17 -5.07 51.04 45.30
N ALA A 18 -4.13 50.59 46.08
CA ALA A 18 -2.92 49.86 45.83
C ALA A 18 -3.11 48.61 44.94
N ALA A 19 -2.17 48.43 44.01
CA ALA A 19 -1.95 47.25 43.25
C ALA A 19 -1.33 46.16 44.12
N SER A 20 -2.03 45.02 44.27
CA SER A 20 -1.46 43.76 44.73
C SER A 20 -1.00 43.00 43.47
N THR A 21 0.28 43.02 43.20
CA THR A 21 0.96 42.19 42.22
C THR A 21 0.97 40.72 42.68
N ALA A 22 -0.08 39.99 42.35
CA ALA A 22 -0.05 38.53 42.40
C ALA A 22 0.66 38.01 41.18
N THR A 23 1.94 37.71 41.30
CA THR A 23 2.74 36.96 40.31
C THR A 23 2.10 35.58 40.13
N ARG A 24 1.28 35.42 39.08
CA ARG A 24 0.90 34.11 38.58
C ARG A 24 2.16 33.48 38.01
N ARG A 25 2.82 32.61 38.77
CA ARG A 25 3.73 31.62 38.24
C ARG A 25 2.90 30.69 37.34
N SER A 26 3.04 30.88 36.03
CA SER A 26 2.63 29.89 35.05
C SER A 26 3.50 28.66 35.27
N SER A 27 2.99 27.68 36.00
CA SER A 27 3.52 26.33 35.91
C SER A 27 3.13 25.80 34.52
N ASP A 28 3.94 26.10 33.52
CA ASP A 28 4.02 25.28 32.32
C ASP A 28 4.52 23.90 32.77
N ALA A 29 3.59 23.08 33.19
CA ALA A 29 3.81 21.67 33.34
C ALA A 29 4.09 21.15 31.93
N MET A 30 5.38 21.08 31.59
CA MET A 30 5.88 20.42 30.41
C MET A 30 5.26 19.00 30.41
N ARG A 31 4.22 18.79 29.56
CA ARG A 31 3.66 17.48 29.33
C ARG A 31 4.83 16.58 28.98
N PRO A 32 5.00 15.41 29.62
CA PRO A 32 6.05 14.50 29.25
C PRO A 32 5.89 14.23 27.77
N GLN A 33 6.88 14.67 26.96
CA GLN A 33 6.99 14.21 25.58
C GLN A 33 7.08 12.69 25.67
N CYS A 34 6.00 12.01 25.31
CA CYS A 34 6.02 10.57 25.15
C CYS A 34 7.11 10.29 24.11
N ILE A 35 8.26 9.81 24.56
CA ILE A 35 9.34 9.40 23.65
C ILE A 35 8.76 8.21 22.90
N ILE A 36 8.22 8.48 21.71
CA ILE A 36 7.72 7.43 20.82
C ILE A 36 8.94 6.62 20.41
N ARG A 37 9.04 5.42 20.94
CA ARG A 37 10.12 4.49 20.59
C ARG A 37 10.00 4.15 19.10
N ALA A 38 11.10 4.33 18.36
CA ALA A 38 11.18 3.90 16.96
C ALA A 38 10.87 2.41 16.84
N MET A 39 10.00 2.05 15.91
CA MET A 39 9.66 0.65 15.60
C MET A 39 10.79 0.00 14.79
N HIS A 40 11.05 -1.28 15.04
CA HIS A 40 11.84 -2.10 14.13
C HIS A 40 10.91 -2.73 13.10
N ILE A 41 10.98 -2.26 11.87
CA ILE A 41 10.15 -2.71 10.75
C ILE A 41 11.01 -3.54 9.80
N VAL A 42 10.60 -4.78 9.55
CA VAL A 42 11.24 -5.64 8.55
C VAL A 42 10.45 -5.56 7.25
N VAL A 43 11.12 -5.19 6.16
CA VAL A 43 10.54 -5.18 4.82
C VAL A 43 10.92 -6.49 4.13
N MET A 44 9.97 -7.43 4.09
CA MET A 44 10.15 -8.70 3.40
C MET A 44 9.88 -8.53 1.91
N GLY A 45 10.96 -8.30 1.15
CA GLY A 45 10.92 -7.96 -0.26
C GLY A 45 11.13 -6.47 -0.53
N ALA A 46 12.40 -6.03 -0.60
CA ALA A 46 12.78 -4.65 -0.91
C ALA A 46 12.68 -4.33 -2.42
N GLY A 47 11.59 -4.79 -3.06
CA GLY A 47 11.22 -4.41 -4.42
C GLY A 47 10.72 -2.96 -4.51
N SER A 48 10.04 -2.60 -5.61
CA SER A 48 9.56 -1.24 -5.82
C SER A 48 8.62 -0.74 -4.71
N VAL A 49 7.68 -1.57 -4.25
CA VAL A 49 6.72 -1.23 -3.19
C VAL A 49 7.42 -1.22 -1.82
N GLY A 50 8.03 -2.33 -1.43
CA GLY A 50 8.67 -2.45 -0.12
C GLY A 50 9.86 -1.51 0.06
N GLY A 51 10.67 -1.32 -0.99
CA GLY A 51 11.78 -0.38 -0.95
C GLY A 51 11.33 1.06 -0.82
N TYR A 52 10.26 1.47 -1.52
CA TYR A 52 9.69 2.81 -1.41
C TYR A 52 9.19 3.10 0.01
N PHE A 53 8.28 2.28 0.54
CA PHE A 53 7.72 2.52 1.88
C PHE A 53 8.76 2.33 2.98
N GLY A 54 9.65 1.33 2.85
CA GLY A 54 10.75 1.13 3.78
C GLY A 54 11.72 2.32 3.82
N ALA A 55 12.02 2.94 2.68
CA ALA A 55 12.85 4.14 2.62
C ALA A 55 12.17 5.34 3.29
N LYS A 56 10.87 5.55 3.08
CA LYS A 56 10.09 6.61 3.74
C LYS A 56 10.12 6.43 5.27
N LEU A 57 9.87 5.22 5.77
CA LEU A 57 9.90 4.88 7.19
C LEU A 57 11.30 5.09 7.81
N LEU A 58 12.37 4.67 7.11
CA LEU A 58 13.74 4.87 7.59
C LEU A 58 14.09 6.36 7.71
N ARG A 59 13.67 7.18 6.73
CA ARG A 59 13.86 8.64 6.77
C ARG A 59 13.11 9.30 7.93
N ALA A 60 12.00 8.73 8.35
CA ALA A 60 11.20 9.20 9.48
C ALA A 60 11.78 8.77 10.85
N GLY A 61 12.91 8.05 10.87
CA GLY A 61 13.59 7.63 12.10
C GLY A 61 13.20 6.23 12.59
N GLU A 62 12.39 5.48 11.84
CA GLU A 62 12.13 4.08 12.18
C GLU A 62 13.37 3.21 11.89
N LYS A 63 13.55 2.12 12.65
CA LYS A 63 14.60 1.14 12.34
C LYS A 63 14.07 0.21 11.25
N VAL A 64 14.71 0.18 10.09
CA VAL A 64 14.28 -0.63 8.96
C VAL A 64 15.34 -1.64 8.57
N THR A 65 14.94 -2.92 8.49
CA THR A 65 15.74 -4.00 7.90
C THR A 65 15.06 -4.44 6.61
N MET A 66 15.79 -4.36 5.49
CA MET A 66 15.28 -4.76 4.17
C MET A 66 15.78 -6.13 3.77
N VAL A 67 14.87 -7.03 3.42
CA VAL A 67 15.21 -8.33 2.84
C VAL A 67 15.18 -8.21 1.32
N ALA A 68 16.31 -8.46 0.70
CA ALA A 68 16.50 -8.41 -0.76
C ALA A 68 17.43 -9.54 -1.22
N ARG A 69 17.58 -9.73 -2.52
CA ARG A 69 18.45 -10.77 -3.11
C ARG A 69 19.18 -10.25 -4.34
N GLY A 70 20.29 -10.94 -4.68
CA GLY A 70 21.06 -10.71 -5.90
C GLY A 70 21.57 -9.28 -6.07
N PRO A 71 21.71 -8.80 -7.32
CA PRO A 71 22.32 -7.48 -7.60
C PRO A 71 21.66 -6.31 -6.89
N HIS A 72 20.35 -6.41 -6.60
CA HIS A 72 19.62 -5.35 -5.88
C HIS A 72 20.09 -5.25 -4.42
N LEU A 73 20.25 -6.39 -3.72
CA LEU A 73 20.81 -6.43 -2.37
C LEU A 73 22.23 -5.89 -2.32
N GLU A 74 23.08 -6.32 -3.24
CA GLU A 74 24.49 -5.89 -3.32
C GLU A 74 24.59 -4.37 -3.52
N ALA A 75 23.75 -3.81 -4.39
CA ALA A 75 23.70 -2.37 -4.62
C ALA A 75 23.26 -1.62 -3.35
N ILE A 76 22.19 -2.09 -2.67
CA ILE A 76 21.71 -1.47 -1.42
C ILE A 76 22.81 -1.48 -0.36
N ARG A 77 23.53 -2.59 -0.20
CA ARG A 77 24.64 -2.69 0.77
C ARG A 77 25.80 -1.75 0.45
N ARG A 78 26.17 -1.62 -0.80
CA ARG A 78 27.31 -0.85 -1.25
C ARG A 78 27.03 0.66 -1.25
N THR A 79 25.92 1.08 -1.86
CA THR A 79 25.62 2.49 -2.15
C THR A 79 24.41 3.05 -1.41
N GLY A 80 23.62 2.19 -0.76
CA GLY A 80 22.31 2.52 -0.24
C GLY A 80 21.21 2.32 -1.27
N LEU A 81 19.97 2.57 -0.86
CA LEU A 81 18.78 2.55 -1.72
C LEU A 81 18.47 3.98 -2.14
N THR A 82 18.51 4.23 -3.43
CA THR A 82 18.12 5.50 -4.05
C THR A 82 16.64 5.48 -4.42
N ILE A 83 15.90 6.49 -3.98
CA ILE A 83 14.52 6.75 -4.43
C ILE A 83 14.55 7.99 -5.31
N ARG A 84 14.20 7.83 -6.59
CA ARG A 84 13.98 8.92 -7.53
C ARG A 84 12.49 9.18 -7.64
N SER A 85 12.00 10.15 -6.90
CA SER A 85 10.58 10.47 -6.84
C SER A 85 10.26 11.66 -7.73
N ALA A 86 9.23 11.51 -8.58
CA ALA A 86 8.67 12.64 -9.33
C ALA A 86 7.95 13.65 -8.41
N VAL A 87 7.64 13.25 -7.18
CA VAL A 87 6.92 14.07 -6.19
C VAL A 87 7.88 14.66 -5.16
N ASP A 88 8.77 13.82 -4.58
CA ASP A 88 9.60 14.18 -3.42
C ASP A 88 11.09 14.45 -3.80
N GLY A 89 11.44 14.36 -5.09
CA GLY A 89 12.83 14.48 -5.56
C GLY A 89 13.66 13.22 -5.33
N GLU A 90 14.99 13.35 -5.39
CA GLU A 90 15.92 12.23 -5.19
C GLU A 90 16.37 12.15 -3.73
N SER A 91 16.43 10.95 -3.20
CA SER A 91 16.95 10.68 -1.86
C SER A 91 17.66 9.33 -1.81
N VAL A 92 18.66 9.23 -0.93
CA VAL A 92 19.40 7.98 -0.67
C VAL A 92 19.26 7.62 0.79
N VAL A 93 18.90 6.37 1.07
CA VAL A 93 18.85 5.82 2.43
C VAL A 93 19.78 4.62 2.56
N ARG A 94 20.24 4.34 3.78
CA ARG A 94 21.15 3.21 4.06
C ARG A 94 20.51 2.27 5.10
N PRO A 95 19.54 1.45 4.70
CA PRO A 95 18.94 0.46 5.60
C PRO A 95 19.92 -0.66 5.92
N ALA A 96 19.70 -1.37 7.04
CA ALA A 96 20.21 -2.71 7.16
C ALA A 96 19.62 -3.58 6.04
N ALA A 97 20.46 -4.23 5.24
CA ALA A 97 20.02 -5.04 4.11
C ALA A 97 20.55 -6.46 4.21
N VAL A 98 19.65 -7.43 4.22
CA VAL A 98 19.96 -8.84 4.44
C VAL A 98 19.33 -9.70 3.35
N GLU A 99 19.89 -10.88 3.12
CA GLU A 99 19.28 -11.89 2.26
C GLU A 99 18.40 -12.85 3.07
N ARG A 100 18.79 -13.10 4.30
CA ARG A 100 18.16 -14.02 5.24
C ARG A 100 17.89 -13.34 6.56
N LEU A 101 17.02 -13.94 7.38
CA LEU A 101 16.56 -13.34 8.65
C LEU A 101 17.36 -13.84 9.87
N GLU A 102 18.30 -14.78 9.68
CA GLU A 102 19.14 -15.26 10.78
C GLU A 102 19.95 -14.12 11.39
N GLY A 103 19.83 -13.95 12.71
CA GLY A 103 20.48 -12.87 13.45
C GLY A 103 19.77 -11.51 13.37
N VAL A 104 18.67 -11.39 12.64
CA VAL A 104 17.83 -10.20 12.66
C VAL A 104 17.02 -10.18 13.96
N ALA A 105 17.05 -9.04 14.65
CA ALA A 105 16.27 -8.85 15.87
C ALA A 105 14.75 -8.95 15.62
N ARG A 106 13.98 -9.23 16.67
CA ARG A 106 12.52 -9.25 16.58
C ARG A 106 11.98 -7.96 15.97
N ALA A 107 11.02 -8.11 15.06
CA ALA A 107 10.33 -7.01 14.41
C ALA A 107 9.12 -6.56 15.24
N ASP A 108 8.88 -5.26 15.29
CA ASP A 108 7.61 -4.69 15.77
C ASP A 108 6.52 -4.78 14.71
N ALA A 109 6.89 -4.80 13.42
CA ALA A 109 6.02 -5.04 12.28
C ALA A 109 6.79 -5.57 11.06
N VAL A 110 6.09 -6.28 10.18
CA VAL A 110 6.61 -6.73 8.88
C VAL A 110 5.79 -6.11 7.77
N LEU A 111 6.45 -5.42 6.81
CA LEU A 111 5.86 -5.09 5.52
C LEU A 111 6.16 -6.23 4.55
N PHE A 112 5.13 -6.95 4.16
CA PHE A 112 5.26 -8.13 3.32
C PHE A 112 5.00 -7.76 1.85
N CYS A 113 6.09 -7.69 1.06
CA CYS A 113 6.11 -7.09 -0.27
C CYS A 113 6.79 -7.98 -1.32
N VAL A 114 6.94 -9.27 -1.07
CA VAL A 114 7.48 -10.21 -2.06
C VAL A 114 6.48 -10.38 -3.20
N LYS A 115 6.95 -10.89 -4.33
CA LYS A 115 6.05 -11.32 -5.40
C LYS A 115 5.19 -12.49 -4.92
N SER A 116 3.93 -12.54 -5.35
CA SER A 116 2.93 -13.50 -4.86
C SER A 116 3.31 -14.98 -5.00
N TYR A 117 4.17 -15.29 -5.94
CA TYR A 117 4.70 -16.65 -6.12
C TYR A 117 5.78 -17.03 -5.09
N ASP A 118 6.26 -16.10 -4.27
CA ASP A 118 7.22 -16.34 -3.18
C ASP A 118 6.51 -16.25 -1.80
N THR A 119 5.18 -16.10 -1.73
CA THR A 119 4.44 -15.82 -0.48
C THR A 119 4.68 -16.89 0.59
N ASP A 120 4.45 -18.16 0.26
CA ASP A 120 4.49 -19.25 1.25
C ASP A 120 5.90 -19.43 1.82
N ASP A 121 6.92 -19.49 0.94
CA ASP A 121 8.32 -19.60 1.33
C ASP A 121 8.81 -18.39 2.14
N ALA A 122 8.39 -17.18 1.77
CA ALA A 122 8.78 -15.97 2.46
C ALA A 122 8.10 -15.87 3.84
N ALA A 123 6.82 -16.23 3.94
CA ALA A 123 6.09 -16.25 5.20
C ALA A 123 6.71 -17.23 6.18
N ALA A 124 7.00 -18.47 5.76
CA ALA A 124 7.62 -19.49 6.61
C ALA A 124 8.95 -19.03 7.24
N ARG A 125 9.67 -18.10 6.61
CA ARG A 125 10.94 -17.58 7.15
C ARG A 125 10.77 -16.57 8.27
N LEU A 126 9.59 -16.02 8.48
CA LEU A 126 9.37 -14.91 9.44
C LEU A 126 9.40 -15.36 10.89
N TRP A 127 9.23 -16.65 11.20
CA TRP A 127 9.10 -17.15 12.56
C TRP A 127 10.18 -16.65 13.53
N SER A 128 11.43 -16.56 13.09
CA SER A 128 12.56 -16.17 13.94
C SER A 128 12.51 -14.72 14.44
N ILE A 129 11.76 -13.87 13.73
CA ILE A 129 11.69 -12.42 14.02
C ILE A 129 10.33 -11.96 14.56
N LEU A 130 9.32 -12.86 14.62
CA LEU A 130 7.99 -12.50 15.08
C LEU A 130 7.88 -12.56 16.61
N GLY A 131 7.26 -11.55 17.19
CA GLY A 131 6.70 -11.57 18.55
C GLY A 131 5.25 -12.08 18.55
N SER A 132 4.61 -12.12 19.72
CA SER A 132 3.21 -12.56 19.86
C SER A 132 2.24 -11.64 19.11
N ASP A 133 2.53 -10.34 19.03
CA ASP A 133 1.65 -9.30 18.46
C ASP A 133 2.22 -8.63 17.21
N THR A 134 3.30 -9.16 16.63
CA THR A 134 3.90 -8.59 15.42
C THR A 134 2.97 -8.76 14.22
N PRO A 135 2.43 -7.67 13.63
CA PRO A 135 1.62 -7.76 12.43
C PRO A 135 2.49 -8.04 11.19
N VAL A 136 1.96 -8.83 10.27
CA VAL A 136 2.50 -9.02 8.93
C VAL A 136 1.56 -8.34 7.94
N LEU A 137 1.87 -7.10 7.60
CA LEU A 137 1.09 -6.29 6.67
C LEU A 137 1.43 -6.69 5.22
N SER A 138 0.52 -7.39 4.57
CA SER A 138 0.63 -7.72 3.15
C SER A 138 0.36 -6.48 2.30
N LEU A 139 1.30 -6.12 1.44
CA LEU A 139 1.14 -5.06 0.43
C LEU A 139 1.21 -5.62 -1.00
N GLN A 140 1.00 -6.93 -1.12
CA GLN A 140 1.03 -7.66 -2.38
C GLN A 140 -0.24 -7.41 -3.20
N ASN A 141 -0.17 -7.73 -4.49
CA ASN A 141 -1.37 -7.81 -5.32
C ASN A 141 -2.01 -9.19 -5.17
N GLY A 142 -3.34 -9.25 -5.20
CA GLY A 142 -4.10 -10.48 -4.97
C GLY A 142 -5.05 -10.32 -3.79
N VAL A 143 -5.84 -11.35 -3.52
CA VAL A 143 -6.86 -11.38 -2.45
C VAL A 143 -6.77 -12.63 -1.58
N ASP A 144 -5.77 -13.47 -1.78
CA ASP A 144 -5.52 -14.71 -1.04
C ASP A 144 -4.20 -14.71 -0.26
N ASN A 145 -3.43 -13.62 -0.33
CA ASN A 145 -2.10 -13.55 0.30
C ASN A 145 -2.18 -13.62 1.83
N GLU A 146 -3.15 -12.98 2.43
CA GLU A 146 -3.34 -12.93 3.87
C GLU A 146 -3.66 -14.32 4.43
N GLU A 147 -4.52 -15.07 3.74
CA GLU A 147 -4.86 -16.45 4.10
C GLU A 147 -3.63 -17.38 3.99
N ARG A 148 -2.82 -17.17 2.95
CA ARG A 148 -1.57 -17.93 2.76
C ARG A 148 -0.52 -17.60 3.81
N ILE A 149 -0.40 -16.33 4.20
CA ILE A 149 0.49 -15.90 5.30
C ILE A 149 0.03 -16.53 6.62
N ASP A 150 -1.26 -16.47 6.93
CA ASP A 150 -1.82 -17.04 8.15
C ASP A 150 -1.72 -18.57 8.18
N ALA A 151 -1.81 -19.25 7.02
CA ALA A 151 -1.57 -20.68 6.93
C ALA A 151 -0.14 -21.08 7.34
N GLN A 152 0.85 -20.22 7.10
CA GLN A 152 2.24 -20.44 7.49
C GLN A 152 2.54 -20.00 8.94
N LEU A 153 1.89 -18.94 9.43
CA LEU A 153 2.28 -18.26 10.67
C LEU A 153 1.25 -18.38 11.80
N GLY A 154 0.11 -19.00 11.55
CA GLY A 154 -1.03 -19.04 12.46
C GLY A 154 -1.99 -17.89 12.23
N ALA A 155 -3.27 -18.17 12.47
CA ALA A 155 -4.38 -17.24 12.22
C ALA A 155 -4.22 -15.91 12.96
N GLY A 156 -4.58 -14.81 12.29
CA GLY A 156 -4.58 -13.46 12.83
C GLY A 156 -3.19 -12.80 12.87
N ARG A 157 -2.21 -13.35 12.18
CA ARG A 157 -0.90 -12.70 11.96
C ARG A 157 -0.94 -11.73 10.81
N ALA A 158 -1.60 -12.11 9.73
CA ALA A 158 -1.72 -11.28 8.55
C ALA A 158 -2.65 -10.08 8.79
N MET A 159 -2.27 -8.98 8.19
CA MET A 159 -3.04 -7.75 8.09
C MET A 159 -3.17 -7.42 6.61
N GLY A 160 -4.37 -7.12 6.15
CA GLY A 160 -4.61 -6.77 4.76
C GLY A 160 -4.12 -5.36 4.44
N GLY A 161 -3.55 -5.18 3.24
CA GLY A 161 -3.05 -3.88 2.84
C GLY A 161 -3.10 -3.60 1.34
N VAL A 162 -3.65 -2.46 1.00
CA VAL A 162 -3.76 -1.93 -0.36
C VAL A 162 -2.73 -0.83 -0.54
N ALA A 163 -1.59 -1.16 -1.14
CA ALA A 163 -0.62 -0.16 -1.57
C ALA A 163 -1.10 0.51 -2.87
N GLN A 164 -1.32 1.81 -2.81
CA GLN A 164 -1.61 2.66 -3.96
C GLN A 164 -0.34 3.46 -4.28
N VAL A 165 0.59 2.82 -4.97
CA VAL A 165 1.87 3.41 -5.36
C VAL A 165 2.25 2.97 -6.76
N PHE A 166 2.74 3.91 -7.56
CA PHE A 166 3.30 3.62 -8.86
C PHE A 166 4.81 3.81 -8.81
N ALA A 167 5.53 2.70 -8.64
CA ALA A 167 6.98 2.66 -8.53
C ALA A 167 7.56 1.46 -9.29
N THR A 168 8.77 1.61 -9.80
CA THR A 168 9.50 0.56 -10.54
C THR A 168 10.95 0.50 -10.07
N ILE A 169 11.57 -0.67 -10.16
CA ILE A 169 13.03 -0.79 -10.02
C ILE A 169 13.64 -0.32 -11.35
N GLU A 170 14.31 0.82 -11.32
CA GLU A 170 14.99 1.40 -12.50
C GLU A 170 16.29 0.65 -12.78
N SER A 171 17.04 0.37 -11.74
CA SER A 171 18.27 -0.43 -11.75
C SER A 171 18.52 -1.01 -10.35
N PRO A 172 19.44 -1.96 -10.18
CA PRO A 172 19.82 -2.44 -8.86
C PRO A 172 20.14 -1.29 -7.89
N GLY A 173 19.43 -1.24 -6.74
CA GLY A 173 19.59 -0.18 -5.73
C GLY A 173 18.87 1.13 -6.05
N VAL A 174 18.14 1.25 -7.17
CA VAL A 174 17.43 2.47 -7.57
C VAL A 174 15.96 2.18 -7.82
N ILE A 175 15.08 2.86 -7.10
CA ILE A 175 13.64 2.82 -7.30
C ILE A 175 13.19 4.16 -7.88
N ARG A 176 12.47 4.12 -8.99
CA ARG A 176 11.76 5.26 -9.56
C ARG A 176 10.32 5.26 -9.06
N HIS A 177 9.96 6.30 -8.33
CA HIS A 177 8.60 6.57 -7.88
C HIS A 177 7.96 7.60 -8.81
N HIS A 178 6.85 7.20 -9.44
CA HIS A 178 6.17 8.00 -10.44
C HIS A 178 5.01 8.81 -9.86
N ALA A 179 4.20 8.18 -9.00
CA ALA A 179 3.00 8.80 -8.44
C ALA A 179 2.42 8.02 -7.26
N ALA A 180 1.51 8.68 -6.53
CA ALA A 180 0.81 8.19 -5.35
C ALA A 180 1.77 7.87 -4.19
N GLY A 181 1.44 6.92 -3.32
CA GLY A 181 2.24 6.59 -2.14
C GLY A 181 1.37 6.46 -0.90
N ARG A 182 0.10 6.05 -1.08
CA ARG A 182 -0.90 5.86 -0.01
C ARG A 182 -1.07 4.38 0.31
N ILE A 183 -1.45 4.09 1.56
CA ILE A 183 -1.81 2.73 2.01
C ILE A 183 -3.18 2.76 2.68
N ILE A 184 -4.04 1.80 2.33
CA ILE A 184 -5.24 1.45 3.09
C ILE A 184 -4.98 0.07 3.69
N PHE A 185 -5.13 -0.11 4.99
CA PHE A 185 -4.82 -1.39 5.62
C PHE A 185 -5.69 -1.61 6.87
N GLY A 186 -5.73 -2.85 7.36
CA GLY A 186 -6.50 -3.16 8.55
C GLY A 186 -6.47 -4.65 8.89
N GLU A 187 -7.07 -4.97 10.03
CA GLU A 187 -7.32 -6.35 10.42
C GLU A 187 -8.39 -6.97 9.51
N LEU A 188 -8.25 -8.27 9.23
CA LEU A 188 -9.21 -8.97 8.36
C LEU A 188 -10.60 -9.13 8.98
N ASP A 189 -10.70 -9.02 10.31
CA ASP A 189 -11.97 -9.04 11.06
C ASP A 189 -12.60 -7.66 11.25
N GLY A 190 -11.99 -6.61 10.72
CA GLY A 190 -12.49 -5.22 10.74
C GLY A 190 -12.27 -4.48 12.06
N ARG A 191 -11.66 -5.09 13.08
CA ARG A 191 -11.33 -4.38 14.32
C ARG A 191 -10.23 -3.34 14.10
N VAL A 192 -10.28 -2.25 14.82
CA VAL A 192 -9.17 -1.30 14.92
C VAL A 192 -8.28 -1.72 16.10
N SER A 193 -7.16 -2.36 15.79
CA SER A 193 -6.23 -2.88 16.81
C SER A 193 -5.14 -1.86 17.14
N GLU A 194 -4.55 -2.00 18.33
CA GLU A 194 -3.42 -1.16 18.76
C GLU A 194 -2.22 -1.30 17.82
N ARG A 195 -1.96 -2.51 17.29
CA ARG A 195 -0.87 -2.74 16.35
C ARG A 195 -1.11 -2.06 14.99
N ALA A 196 -2.38 -1.94 14.54
CA ALA A 196 -2.75 -1.17 13.36
C ALA A 196 -2.54 0.33 13.58
N GLU A 197 -2.93 0.84 14.75
CA GLU A 197 -2.72 2.25 15.08
C GLU A 197 -1.24 2.62 15.19
N ARG A 198 -0.41 1.77 15.82
CA ARG A 198 1.05 1.98 15.87
C ARG A 198 1.67 2.06 14.46
N LEU A 199 1.22 1.18 13.52
CA LEU A 199 1.66 1.24 12.12
C LEU A 199 1.20 2.52 11.42
N ARG A 200 -0.07 2.92 11.61
CA ARG A 200 -0.59 4.19 11.06
C ARG A 200 0.26 5.37 11.52
N ASP A 201 0.59 5.41 12.81
CA ASP A 201 1.40 6.51 13.37
C ASP A 201 2.84 6.50 12.82
N ALA A 202 3.43 5.32 12.57
CA ALA A 202 4.72 5.20 11.91
C ALA A 202 4.65 5.71 10.45
N PHE A 203 3.61 5.35 9.70
CA PHE A 203 3.39 5.87 8.35
C PHE A 203 3.15 7.37 8.34
N ALA A 204 2.39 7.90 9.31
CA ALA A 204 2.15 9.34 9.42
C ALA A 204 3.44 10.12 9.65
N ARG A 205 4.34 9.63 10.53
CA ARG A 205 5.70 10.22 10.70
C ARG A 205 6.52 10.17 9.43
N ALA A 206 6.32 9.13 8.62
CA ALA A 206 6.99 8.95 7.33
C ALA A 206 6.34 9.75 6.18
N GLU A 207 5.36 10.59 6.48
CA GLU A 207 4.59 11.35 5.48
C GLU A 207 3.99 10.43 4.40
N VAL A 208 3.54 9.24 4.83
CA VAL A 208 2.81 8.29 3.99
C VAL A 208 1.34 8.36 4.41
N PRO A 209 0.44 8.84 3.55
CA PRO A 209 -0.99 8.79 3.82
C PRO A 209 -1.42 7.35 4.05
N ALA A 210 -1.84 7.03 5.27
CA ALA A 210 -2.20 5.68 5.68
C ALA A 210 -3.54 5.70 6.42
N GLU A 211 -4.45 4.84 5.99
CA GLU A 211 -5.80 4.71 6.54
C GLU A 211 -6.00 3.33 7.14
N VAL A 212 -6.47 3.26 8.39
CA VAL A 212 -6.89 2.00 9.01
C VAL A 212 -8.34 1.76 8.62
N SER A 213 -8.55 0.76 7.77
CA SER A 213 -9.88 0.38 7.29
C SER A 213 -10.54 -0.61 8.25
N LYS A 214 -11.85 -0.44 8.46
CA LYS A 214 -12.70 -1.44 9.14
C LYS A 214 -13.20 -2.52 8.17
N ASP A 215 -12.98 -2.34 6.88
CA ASP A 215 -13.32 -3.30 5.84
C ASP A 215 -12.20 -3.35 4.79
N VAL A 216 -11.06 -3.90 5.21
CA VAL A 216 -9.90 -4.03 4.32
C VAL A 216 -10.14 -5.08 3.23
N ARG A 217 -11.00 -6.08 3.47
CA ARG A 217 -11.34 -7.09 2.46
C ARG A 217 -11.99 -6.43 1.24
N ARG A 218 -12.93 -5.52 1.47
CA ARG A 218 -13.54 -4.73 0.39
C ARG A 218 -12.48 -3.93 -0.38
N ALA A 219 -11.61 -3.20 0.31
CA ALA A 219 -10.56 -2.42 -0.34
C ALA A 219 -9.60 -3.30 -1.18
N LEU A 220 -9.25 -4.50 -0.69
CA LEU A 220 -8.46 -5.48 -1.43
C LEU A 220 -9.18 -5.92 -2.72
N TRP A 221 -10.47 -6.25 -2.64
CA TRP A 221 -11.25 -6.68 -3.80
C TRP A 221 -11.48 -5.55 -4.81
N GLU A 222 -11.80 -4.33 -4.38
CA GLU A 222 -11.91 -3.18 -5.28
C GLU A 222 -10.62 -2.97 -6.09
N LYS A 223 -9.46 -3.04 -5.43
CA LYS A 223 -8.17 -3.00 -6.12
C LYS A 223 -7.97 -4.21 -7.03
N TYR A 224 -8.31 -5.41 -6.57
CA TYR A 224 -8.11 -6.65 -7.32
C TYR A 224 -8.91 -6.65 -8.63
N ILE A 225 -10.18 -6.23 -8.60
CA ILE A 225 -11.03 -6.09 -9.78
C ILE A 225 -10.37 -5.15 -10.80
N LEU A 226 -9.93 -3.97 -10.36
CA LEU A 226 -9.25 -3.02 -11.22
C LEU A 226 -7.98 -3.60 -11.84
N ILE A 227 -7.10 -4.20 -11.00
CA ILE A 227 -5.81 -4.69 -11.51
C ILE A 227 -5.97 -5.91 -12.42
N CYS A 228 -6.94 -6.80 -12.17
CA CYS A 228 -7.22 -7.91 -13.09
C CYS A 228 -7.62 -7.40 -14.47
N ALA A 229 -8.51 -6.39 -14.55
CA ALA A 229 -8.92 -5.83 -15.83
C ALA A 229 -7.79 -5.07 -16.54
N VAL A 230 -7.07 -4.19 -15.84
CA VAL A 230 -5.93 -3.45 -16.44
C VAL A 230 -4.80 -4.41 -16.81
N ALA A 231 -4.44 -5.35 -15.93
CA ALA A 231 -3.35 -6.28 -16.18
C ALA A 231 -3.70 -7.25 -17.32
N GLY A 232 -4.91 -7.81 -17.31
CA GLY A 232 -5.37 -8.72 -18.37
C GLY A 232 -5.33 -8.06 -19.73
N THR A 233 -6.00 -6.92 -19.87
CA THR A 233 -6.09 -6.25 -21.19
C THR A 233 -4.75 -5.73 -21.69
N THR A 234 -3.94 -5.08 -20.82
CA THR A 234 -2.64 -4.55 -21.25
C THR A 234 -1.59 -5.65 -21.50
N ALA A 235 -1.70 -6.81 -20.84
CA ALA A 235 -0.79 -7.91 -21.08
C ALA A 235 -1.12 -8.70 -22.34
N VAL A 236 -2.39 -9.06 -22.59
CA VAL A 236 -2.75 -9.83 -23.80
C VAL A 236 -2.59 -9.01 -25.08
N THR A 237 -2.85 -7.70 -25.02
CA THR A 237 -2.66 -6.81 -26.17
C THR A 237 -1.20 -6.33 -26.31
N ARG A 238 -0.41 -6.36 -25.21
CA ARG A 238 0.91 -5.73 -25.07
C ARG A 238 0.89 -4.21 -25.24
N GLU A 239 -0.30 -3.61 -25.14
CA GLU A 239 -0.55 -2.19 -25.35
C GLU A 239 -0.73 -1.42 -24.06
N THR A 240 -0.72 -0.09 -24.15
CA THR A 240 -1.01 0.80 -23.03
C THR A 240 -2.50 0.86 -22.75
N ILE A 241 -2.86 1.31 -21.55
CA ILE A 241 -4.27 1.48 -21.19
C ILE A 241 -5.00 2.51 -22.09
N GLY A 242 -4.27 3.48 -22.64
CA GLY A 242 -4.82 4.43 -23.64
C GLY A 242 -5.32 3.70 -24.87
N VAL A 243 -4.48 2.87 -25.50
CA VAL A 243 -4.85 2.08 -26.68
C VAL A 243 -5.99 1.12 -26.37
N VAL A 244 -5.95 0.47 -25.18
CA VAL A 244 -7.04 -0.41 -24.72
C VAL A 244 -8.39 0.33 -24.65
N ARG A 245 -8.39 1.57 -24.16
CA ARG A 245 -9.59 2.41 -24.06
C ARG A 245 -10.14 2.85 -25.41
N GLU A 246 -9.25 3.20 -26.32
CA GLU A 246 -9.60 3.73 -27.65
C GLU A 246 -10.06 2.63 -28.62
N THR A 247 -9.77 1.36 -28.33
CA THR A 247 -10.16 0.23 -29.14
C THR A 247 -11.44 -0.42 -28.59
N PRO A 248 -12.58 -0.35 -29.28
CA PRO A 248 -13.88 -0.80 -28.75
C PRO A 248 -13.91 -2.25 -28.26
N ALA A 249 -13.21 -3.16 -28.96
CA ALA A 249 -13.18 -4.58 -28.59
C ALA A 249 -12.38 -4.82 -27.30
N THR A 250 -11.25 -4.16 -27.12
CA THR A 250 -10.42 -4.30 -25.90
C THR A 250 -11.04 -3.59 -24.71
N TRP A 251 -11.74 -2.46 -24.94
CA TRP A 251 -12.49 -1.80 -23.87
C TRP A 251 -13.69 -2.62 -23.42
N ARG A 252 -14.35 -3.32 -24.34
CA ARG A 252 -15.39 -4.30 -23.97
C ARG A 252 -14.82 -5.46 -23.17
N LEU A 253 -13.66 -6.01 -23.56
CA LEU A 253 -12.97 -7.04 -22.75
C LEU A 253 -12.64 -6.52 -21.34
N PHE A 254 -12.13 -5.29 -21.23
CA PHE A 254 -11.88 -4.65 -19.95
C PHE A 254 -13.13 -4.65 -19.07
N ARG A 255 -14.27 -4.20 -19.62
CA ARG A 255 -15.54 -4.17 -18.89
C ARG A 255 -15.98 -5.57 -18.47
N THR A 256 -15.90 -6.55 -19.35
CA THR A 256 -16.26 -7.94 -19.03
C THR A 256 -15.40 -8.49 -17.87
N LEU A 257 -14.09 -8.21 -17.86
CA LEU A 257 -13.21 -8.62 -16.76
C LEU A 257 -13.58 -7.95 -15.44
N VAL A 258 -13.99 -6.68 -15.46
CA VAL A 258 -14.50 -5.97 -14.27
C VAL A 258 -15.78 -6.64 -13.77
N ASP A 259 -16.73 -6.94 -14.67
CA ASP A 259 -18.02 -7.53 -14.32
C ASP A 259 -17.84 -8.95 -13.73
N GLU A 260 -17.04 -9.80 -14.36
CA GLU A 260 -16.73 -11.15 -13.87
C GLU A 260 -16.05 -11.12 -12.49
N ALA A 261 -15.05 -10.26 -12.30
CA ALA A 261 -14.35 -10.14 -11.02
C ALA A 261 -15.23 -9.52 -9.92
N THR A 262 -16.17 -8.62 -10.27
CA THR A 262 -17.15 -8.08 -9.34
C THR A 262 -18.15 -9.15 -8.89
N ALA A 263 -18.62 -9.99 -9.81
CA ALA A 263 -19.49 -11.11 -9.49
C ALA A 263 -18.77 -12.12 -8.55
N LEU A 264 -17.49 -12.39 -8.79
CA LEU A 264 -16.66 -13.21 -7.90
C LEU A 264 -16.57 -12.64 -6.49
N ALA A 265 -16.35 -11.33 -6.36
CA ALA A 265 -16.27 -10.67 -5.05
C ALA A 265 -17.57 -10.87 -4.25
N GLY A 266 -18.73 -10.66 -4.88
CA GLY A 266 -20.03 -10.90 -4.25
C GLY A 266 -20.22 -12.34 -3.83
N ALA A 267 -19.89 -13.31 -4.70
CA ALA A 267 -19.95 -14.74 -4.37
C ALA A 267 -18.96 -15.17 -3.29
N ALA A 268 -17.84 -14.47 -3.16
CA ALA A 268 -16.86 -14.65 -2.08
C ALA A 268 -17.29 -13.97 -0.75
N GLY A 269 -18.51 -13.41 -0.69
CA GLY A 269 -19.06 -12.79 0.52
C GLY A 269 -18.54 -11.39 0.81
N VAL A 270 -18.03 -10.69 -0.19
CA VAL A 270 -17.59 -9.30 -0.05
C VAL A 270 -18.73 -8.36 -0.40
N ASP A 271 -19.09 -7.51 0.55
CA ASP A 271 -20.16 -6.51 0.37
C ASP A 271 -19.62 -5.31 -0.42
N LEU A 272 -19.84 -5.33 -1.73
CA LEU A 272 -19.49 -4.23 -2.62
C LEU A 272 -20.73 -3.37 -2.93
N PRO A 273 -20.58 -2.02 -3.03
CA PRO A 273 -21.63 -1.17 -3.55
C PRO A 273 -22.09 -1.62 -4.95
N GLY A 274 -23.40 -1.50 -5.22
CA GLY A 274 -23.96 -1.94 -6.48
C GLY A 274 -23.40 -1.27 -7.74
N ASP A 275 -22.76 -0.10 -7.58
CA ASP A 275 -22.12 0.66 -8.66
C ASP A 275 -20.60 0.48 -8.74
N THR A 276 -20.03 -0.45 -7.95
CA THR A 276 -18.55 -0.66 -7.88
C THR A 276 -17.95 -0.91 -9.26
N ALA A 277 -18.56 -1.73 -10.10
CA ALA A 277 -18.08 -1.99 -11.45
C ALA A 277 -18.01 -0.71 -12.30
N ASP A 278 -19.03 0.14 -12.22
CA ASP A 278 -19.09 1.40 -12.96
C ASP A 278 -18.06 2.41 -12.43
N GLN A 279 -17.87 2.48 -11.10
CA GLN A 279 -16.83 3.31 -10.48
C GLN A 279 -15.42 2.89 -10.91
N ILE A 280 -15.14 1.59 -10.97
CA ILE A 280 -13.86 1.05 -11.43
C ILE A 280 -13.62 1.39 -12.91
N VAL A 281 -14.63 1.23 -13.77
CA VAL A 281 -14.54 1.60 -15.18
C VAL A 281 -14.29 3.11 -15.34
N LYS A 282 -15.03 3.93 -14.59
CA LYS A 282 -14.85 5.39 -14.57
C LYS A 282 -13.44 5.78 -14.09
N PHE A 283 -12.95 5.14 -13.01
CA PHE A 283 -11.59 5.36 -12.54
C PHE A 283 -10.55 4.97 -13.58
N ALA A 284 -10.72 3.83 -14.26
CA ALA A 284 -9.80 3.38 -15.31
C ALA A 284 -9.68 4.38 -16.47
N GLN A 285 -10.70 5.20 -16.72
CA GLN A 285 -10.66 6.28 -17.70
C GLN A 285 -9.71 7.43 -17.29
N THR A 286 -9.43 7.59 -16.01
CA THR A 286 -8.51 8.62 -15.49
C THR A 286 -7.05 8.19 -15.48
N ILE A 287 -6.76 6.90 -15.67
CA ILE A 287 -5.38 6.39 -15.70
C ILE A 287 -4.64 7.01 -16.89
N ALA A 288 -3.43 7.51 -16.65
CA ALA A 288 -2.61 8.11 -17.71
C ALA A 288 -2.46 7.15 -18.91
N PRO A 289 -2.68 7.62 -20.15
CA PRO A 289 -2.82 6.75 -21.34
C PRO A 289 -1.57 5.91 -21.63
N GLY A 290 -0.38 6.38 -21.29
CA GLY A 290 0.88 5.66 -21.47
C GLY A 290 1.13 4.52 -20.48
N ASN A 291 0.27 4.34 -19.47
CA ASN A 291 0.49 3.35 -18.42
C ASN A 291 0.18 1.92 -18.90
N ARG A 292 0.94 0.98 -18.33
CA ARG A 292 0.72 -0.48 -18.38
C ARG A 292 0.73 -1.04 -16.97
N ALA A 293 -0.02 -2.10 -16.73
CA ALA A 293 0.08 -2.84 -15.47
C ALA A 293 1.46 -3.50 -15.31
N SER A 294 1.86 -3.77 -14.06
CA SER A 294 3.13 -4.45 -13.76
C SER A 294 3.23 -5.82 -14.45
N LEU A 295 2.14 -6.58 -14.53
CA LEU A 295 2.07 -7.85 -15.24
C LEU A 295 2.46 -7.72 -16.72
N ALA A 296 1.95 -6.67 -17.41
CA ALA A 296 2.29 -6.39 -18.80
C ALA A 296 3.76 -5.95 -18.94
N GLN A 297 4.28 -5.17 -18.00
CA GLN A 297 5.70 -4.79 -17.98
C GLN A 297 6.59 -6.01 -17.75
N ASP A 298 6.22 -6.91 -16.82
CA ASP A 298 6.96 -8.15 -16.56
C ASP A 298 6.95 -9.06 -17.81
N LEU A 299 5.80 -9.18 -18.49
CA LEU A 299 5.68 -9.91 -19.74
C LEU A 299 6.62 -9.37 -20.84
N LEU A 300 6.59 -8.06 -21.08
CA LEU A 300 7.42 -7.40 -22.11
C LEU A 300 8.92 -7.54 -21.81
N GLN A 301 9.28 -7.60 -20.54
CA GLN A 301 10.66 -7.78 -20.09
C GLN A 301 11.07 -9.26 -19.98
N GLY A 302 10.14 -10.19 -20.24
CA GLY A 302 10.39 -11.62 -20.13
C GLY A 302 10.62 -12.09 -18.70
N ARG A 303 10.04 -11.40 -17.71
CA ARG A 303 10.10 -11.79 -16.30
C ARG A 303 8.96 -12.74 -15.93
N ARG A 304 9.13 -13.47 -14.82
CA ARG A 304 8.08 -14.30 -14.24
C ARG A 304 6.86 -13.45 -13.87
N LEU A 305 5.67 -13.93 -14.21
CA LEU A 305 4.41 -13.22 -14.02
C LEU A 305 3.73 -13.61 -12.70
N GLU A 306 3.03 -12.66 -12.08
CA GLU A 306 2.11 -12.92 -10.96
C GLU A 306 0.73 -13.39 -11.47
N LEU A 307 0.72 -14.15 -12.54
CA LEU A 307 -0.49 -14.58 -13.24
C LEU A 307 -1.39 -15.46 -12.38
N GLU A 308 -0.77 -16.34 -11.56
CA GLU A 308 -1.48 -17.27 -10.68
C GLU A 308 -2.24 -16.54 -9.55
N ALA A 309 -1.70 -15.47 -9.00
CA ALA A 309 -2.35 -14.69 -7.96
C ALA A 309 -3.44 -13.75 -8.49
N LEU A 310 -3.42 -13.46 -9.79
CA LEU A 310 -4.44 -12.62 -10.45
C LEU A 310 -5.45 -13.50 -11.19
N HIS A 311 -5.29 -13.67 -12.48
CA HIS A 311 -6.26 -14.36 -13.32
C HIS A 311 -6.39 -15.87 -13.01
N GLY A 312 -5.30 -16.52 -12.60
CA GLY A 312 -5.34 -17.92 -12.17
C GLY A 312 -6.18 -18.12 -10.92
N HIS A 313 -6.01 -17.25 -9.90
CA HIS A 313 -6.83 -17.29 -8.70
C HIS A 313 -8.30 -17.01 -9.02
N ALA A 314 -8.59 -15.97 -9.80
CA ALA A 314 -9.97 -15.61 -10.16
C ALA A 314 -10.67 -16.75 -10.94
N SER A 315 -9.99 -17.40 -11.89
CA SER A 315 -10.55 -18.54 -12.62
C SER A 315 -10.89 -19.70 -11.71
N ARG A 316 -9.94 -20.14 -10.86
CA ARG A 316 -10.17 -21.23 -9.91
C ARG A 316 -11.24 -20.92 -8.86
N LEU A 317 -11.30 -19.66 -8.42
CA LEU A 317 -12.33 -19.21 -7.49
C LEU A 317 -13.71 -19.26 -8.15
N GLY A 318 -13.82 -18.84 -9.42
CA GLY A 318 -15.05 -18.94 -10.21
C GLY A 318 -15.56 -20.36 -10.30
N GLU A 319 -14.69 -21.32 -10.62
CA GLU A 319 -15.01 -22.75 -10.64
C GLU A 319 -15.55 -23.24 -9.28
N ARG A 320 -14.86 -22.89 -8.18
CA ARG A 320 -15.27 -23.31 -6.83
C ARG A 320 -16.59 -22.71 -6.37
N LEU A 321 -16.88 -21.48 -6.75
CA LEU A 321 -18.08 -20.75 -6.34
C LEU A 321 -19.24 -20.87 -7.35
N GLY A 322 -19.04 -21.55 -8.49
CA GLY A 322 -20.04 -21.67 -9.55
C GLY A 322 -20.30 -20.34 -10.28
N VAL A 323 -19.36 -19.41 -10.29
CA VAL A 323 -19.44 -18.12 -10.97
C VAL A 323 -18.74 -18.22 -12.32
N PRO A 324 -19.45 -18.01 -13.45
CA PRO A 324 -18.80 -18.03 -14.76
C PRO A 324 -17.78 -16.90 -14.92
N THR A 325 -16.53 -17.27 -15.31
CA THR A 325 -15.43 -16.33 -15.55
C THR A 325 -14.71 -16.60 -16.88
N PRO A 326 -15.45 -16.67 -18.01
CA PRO A 326 -14.87 -17.09 -19.29
C PRO A 326 -13.83 -16.10 -19.82
N ALA A 327 -13.99 -14.79 -19.64
CA ALA A 327 -13.03 -13.80 -20.09
C ALA A 327 -11.74 -13.83 -19.20
N VAL A 328 -11.89 -13.98 -17.90
CA VAL A 328 -10.77 -14.17 -16.97
C VAL A 328 -9.99 -15.42 -17.34
N PHE A 329 -10.67 -16.54 -17.60
CA PHE A 329 -10.04 -17.79 -18.03
C PHE A 329 -9.31 -17.63 -19.37
N ALA A 330 -9.93 -16.96 -20.36
CA ALA A 330 -9.30 -16.72 -21.65
C ALA A 330 -8.00 -15.91 -21.54
N VAL A 331 -8.00 -14.87 -20.69
CA VAL A 331 -6.79 -14.08 -20.39
C VAL A 331 -5.74 -14.95 -19.69
N TYR A 332 -6.15 -15.72 -18.68
CA TYR A 332 -5.25 -16.65 -17.98
C TYR A 332 -4.61 -17.64 -18.94
N ALA A 333 -5.40 -18.32 -19.78
CA ALA A 333 -4.93 -19.31 -20.73
C ALA A 333 -3.97 -18.70 -21.78
N ALA A 334 -4.27 -17.50 -22.29
CA ALA A 334 -3.43 -16.80 -23.25
C ALA A 334 -2.05 -16.38 -22.68
N LEU A 335 -1.99 -16.08 -21.38
CA LEU A 335 -0.76 -15.64 -20.71
C LEU A 335 0.02 -16.79 -20.05
N GLN A 336 -0.61 -17.90 -19.79
CA GLN A 336 -0.02 -19.05 -19.10
C GLN A 336 1.27 -19.60 -19.73
N PRO A 337 1.41 -19.66 -21.06
CA PRO A 337 2.68 -20.04 -21.69
C PRO A 337 3.86 -19.11 -21.37
N HIS A 338 3.59 -17.90 -20.93
CA HIS A 338 4.57 -16.86 -20.58
C HIS A 338 4.79 -16.73 -19.05
N ALA A 339 4.06 -17.49 -18.23
CA ALA A 339 4.04 -17.31 -16.77
C ALA A 339 5.42 -17.43 -16.12
N ALA A 340 6.26 -18.33 -16.59
CA ALA A 340 7.61 -18.55 -16.08
C ALA A 340 8.64 -17.48 -16.53
N GLY A 341 8.25 -16.56 -17.41
CA GLY A 341 9.18 -15.64 -18.07
C GLY A 341 9.84 -16.25 -19.31
N ARG A 342 10.91 -15.62 -19.81
CA ARG A 342 11.65 -16.16 -20.97
C ARG A 342 12.20 -17.53 -20.61
N ARG A 343 11.93 -18.52 -21.45
CA ARG A 343 12.70 -19.76 -21.47
C ARG A 343 14.07 -19.40 -22.00
N GLY A 344 15.12 -19.55 -21.18
CA GLY A 344 16.50 -19.36 -21.58
C GLY A 344 16.92 -20.26 -22.74
#